data_76c3c235df3e7e4a5017c4afd1fcfcf6
#
_entry.id   76c3c235df3e7e4a5017c4afd1fcfcf6
#
_cell.length_a   1.000
_cell.length_b   1.000
_cell.length_c   1.000
_cell.angle_alpha   90.00
_cell.angle_beta   90.00
_cell.angle_gamma   90.00
#
_symmetry.space_group_name_H-M   'P 1'
#
loop_
_entity.id
_entity.type
_entity.pdbx_description
1 polymer ?
#
loop_
_entity_poly.entity_id
_entity_poly.type
_entity_poly.pdbx_seq_one_letter_code
_entity_poly.pdbx_strand_id
1 'polypeptide(L)'
;MHWGQLEKIETEVFARLPDNLRRSEEGNEFVRVQSVGAHTTMHSGLEGPSFDRDGNLYCVDTPWGRIFRVDPQGNFEVVAEYDGWPNGLKIDRDGRILVADYKLGIVEIDPSSGKVTSVVGKYKFEGFKGCNDLVIARTGYRYFTDQGPPRLR
;
A
#
# COMPACT_ATOMS: atom_id res chain seq x y z
N MET A 1 -11.20 33.14 -18.53
CA MET A 1 -9.95 32.51 -18.03
C MET A 1 -9.43 31.59 -19.12
N HIS A 2 -8.27 31.90 -19.71
CA HIS A 2 -7.60 31.00 -20.64
C HIS A 2 -6.83 29.99 -19.82
N TRP A 3 -7.28 28.76 -19.80
CA TRP A 3 -6.47 27.65 -19.33
C TRP A 3 -5.40 27.43 -20.38
N GLY A 4 -4.13 27.70 -20.06
CA GLY A 4 -3.01 27.39 -20.92
C GLY A 4 -3.02 25.90 -21.30
N GLN A 5 -2.41 25.58 -22.42
CA GLN A 5 -2.25 24.20 -22.86
C GLN A 5 -1.44 23.45 -21.79
N LEU A 6 -2.02 22.38 -21.25
CA LEU A 6 -1.31 21.55 -20.25
C LEU A 6 -0.08 20.94 -20.91
N GLU A 7 1.04 21.00 -20.20
CA GLU A 7 2.27 20.34 -20.61
C GLU A 7 2.05 18.82 -20.63
N LYS A 8 2.40 18.18 -21.74
CA LYS A 8 2.36 16.72 -21.84
C LYS A 8 3.69 16.16 -21.32
N ILE A 9 3.59 15.33 -20.31
CA ILE A 9 4.74 14.56 -19.78
C ILE A 9 4.67 13.17 -20.39
N GLU A 10 5.72 12.78 -21.10
CA GLU A 10 5.88 11.39 -21.54
C GLU A 10 6.26 10.53 -20.35
N THR A 11 5.63 9.36 -20.24
CA THR A 11 5.91 8.40 -19.16
C THR A 11 6.49 7.13 -19.74
N GLU A 12 7.37 6.52 -18.97
CA GLU A 12 7.96 5.22 -19.29
C GLU A 12 7.77 4.24 -18.13
N VAL A 13 7.91 2.96 -18.42
CA VAL A 13 7.87 1.93 -17.37
C VAL A 13 9.19 1.90 -16.65
N PHE A 14 9.21 2.33 -15.39
CA PHE A 14 10.39 2.28 -14.54
C PHE A 14 10.81 0.83 -14.22
N ALA A 15 9.88 0.02 -13.72
CA ALA A 15 10.15 -1.36 -13.34
C ALA A 15 8.88 -2.22 -13.50
N ARG A 16 9.06 -3.53 -13.66
CA ARG A 16 7.96 -4.51 -13.69
C ARG A 16 8.17 -5.53 -12.59
N LEU A 17 7.06 -5.86 -11.89
CA LEU A 17 7.11 -6.91 -10.88
C LEU A 17 7.60 -8.22 -11.54
N PRO A 18 8.69 -8.82 -11.03
CA PRO A 18 9.22 -10.08 -11.56
C PRO A 18 8.21 -11.24 -11.46
N ASP A 19 8.26 -12.16 -12.41
CA ASP A 19 7.30 -13.27 -12.47
C ASP A 19 7.37 -14.18 -11.23
N ASN A 20 8.55 -14.37 -10.65
CA ASN A 20 8.73 -15.15 -9.41
C ASN A 20 8.11 -14.51 -8.18
N LEU A 21 7.74 -13.22 -8.23
CA LEU A 21 7.03 -12.51 -7.17
C LEU A 21 5.52 -12.41 -7.46
N ARG A 22 5.07 -12.81 -8.63
CA ARG A 22 3.65 -12.87 -8.97
C ARG A 22 3.01 -14.09 -8.31
N ARG A 23 1.86 -13.90 -7.70
CA ARG A 23 1.08 -15.00 -7.11
C ARG A 23 -0.13 -15.29 -7.99
N SER A 24 -0.49 -16.58 -8.10
CA SER A 24 -1.62 -17.02 -8.92
C SER A 24 -2.61 -17.90 -8.14
N GLU A 25 -2.56 -17.85 -6.82
CA GLU A 25 -3.41 -18.68 -5.99
C GLU A 25 -4.89 -18.28 -6.16
N GLU A 26 -5.70 -19.25 -6.52
CA GLU A 26 -7.14 -19.08 -6.54
C GLU A 26 -7.67 -18.91 -5.10
N GLY A 27 -8.65 -18.01 -4.94
CA GLY A 27 -9.37 -17.87 -3.67
C GLY A 27 -8.75 -16.93 -2.65
N ASN A 28 -7.89 -16.01 -3.06
CA ASN A 28 -7.43 -14.93 -2.18
C ASN A 28 -8.62 -14.19 -1.56
N GLU A 29 -8.59 -14.02 -0.25
CA GLU A 29 -9.69 -13.41 0.52
C GLU A 29 -9.98 -11.97 0.07
N PHE A 30 -8.94 -11.17 -0.17
CA PHE A 30 -9.10 -9.80 -0.66
C PHE A 30 -9.86 -9.77 -1.99
N VAL A 31 -9.46 -10.62 -2.94
CA VAL A 31 -10.11 -10.71 -4.24
C VAL A 31 -11.58 -11.12 -4.10
N ARG A 32 -11.88 -12.08 -3.23
CA ARG A 32 -13.28 -12.51 -2.98
C ARG A 32 -14.14 -11.41 -2.37
N VAL A 33 -13.57 -10.62 -1.46
CA VAL A 33 -14.30 -9.52 -0.80
C VAL A 33 -14.48 -8.32 -1.72
N GLN A 34 -13.47 -8.00 -2.54
CA GLN A 34 -13.50 -6.84 -3.43
C GLN A 34 -14.20 -7.12 -4.77
N SER A 35 -14.21 -8.36 -5.22
CA SER A 35 -14.77 -8.75 -6.52
C SER A 35 -16.16 -9.34 -6.33
N VAL A 36 -17.19 -8.52 -6.49
CA VAL A 36 -18.58 -9.02 -6.54
C VAL A 36 -18.77 -9.85 -7.81
N GLY A 37 -18.68 -11.16 -7.68
CA GLY A 37 -19.13 -12.13 -8.70
C GLY A 37 -18.14 -12.47 -9.82
N ALA A 38 -16.85 -12.15 -9.71
CA ALA A 38 -15.87 -12.52 -10.73
C ALA A 38 -14.88 -13.56 -10.19
N HIS A 39 -14.66 -14.64 -10.93
CA HIS A 39 -13.51 -15.54 -10.80
C HIS A 39 -12.25 -14.83 -11.37
N THR A 40 -11.81 -13.78 -10.70
CA THR A 40 -10.63 -13.02 -11.11
C THR A 40 -9.44 -13.49 -10.31
N THR A 41 -8.42 -14.00 -11.00
CA THR A 41 -7.08 -14.16 -10.42
C THR A 41 -6.38 -12.82 -10.45
N MET A 42 -5.95 -12.33 -9.29
CA MET A 42 -5.14 -11.12 -9.19
C MET A 42 -3.72 -11.53 -8.79
N HIS A 43 -2.77 -11.39 -9.70
CA HIS A 43 -1.36 -11.75 -9.46
C HIS A 43 -0.67 -10.81 -8.48
N SER A 44 -1.13 -9.56 -8.43
CA SER A 44 -0.58 -8.50 -7.60
C SER A 44 -1.49 -7.28 -7.69
N GLY A 45 -1.54 -6.47 -6.64
CA GLY A 45 -2.23 -5.19 -6.58
C GLY A 45 -1.31 -4.15 -5.96
N LEU A 46 -0.43 -3.53 -6.78
CA LEU A 46 0.55 -2.56 -6.31
C LEU A 46 -0.11 -1.22 -6.03
N GLU A 47 0.08 -0.71 -4.81
CA GLU A 47 -0.50 0.52 -4.30
C GLU A 47 0.50 1.30 -3.44
N GLY A 48 0.13 2.50 -2.99
CA GLY A 48 0.83 3.29 -2.00
C GLY A 48 2.28 3.65 -2.32
N PRO A 49 2.63 4.09 -3.56
CA PRO A 49 4.01 4.38 -3.90
C PRO A 49 4.59 5.52 -3.06
N SER A 50 5.81 5.33 -2.57
CA SER A 50 6.54 6.33 -1.78
C SER A 50 8.03 6.13 -1.94
N PHE A 51 8.80 7.24 -2.02
CA PHE A 51 10.24 7.17 -2.12
C PHE A 51 10.90 7.43 -0.76
N ASP A 52 11.98 6.70 -0.46
CA ASP A 52 12.88 7.05 0.61
C ASP A 52 13.91 8.10 0.16
N ARG A 53 14.82 8.48 1.06
CA ARG A 53 15.86 9.48 0.78
C ARG A 53 16.99 8.97 -0.11
N ASP A 54 17.11 7.66 -0.21
CA ASP A 54 18.13 6.99 -1.04
C ASP A 54 17.63 6.73 -2.45
N GLY A 55 16.37 7.12 -2.75
CA GLY A 55 15.73 6.97 -4.05
C GLY A 55 15.12 5.60 -4.29
N ASN A 56 15.00 4.75 -3.27
CA ASN A 56 14.26 3.50 -3.40
C ASN A 56 12.75 3.80 -3.38
N LEU A 57 12.03 3.16 -4.29
CA LEU A 57 10.58 3.14 -4.31
C LEU A 57 10.06 2.05 -3.38
N TYR A 58 9.19 2.42 -2.46
CA TYR A 58 8.40 1.46 -1.69
C TYR A 58 6.98 1.42 -2.22
N CYS A 59 6.39 0.23 -2.27
CA CYS A 59 4.98 0.05 -2.57
C CYS A 59 4.43 -1.17 -1.82
N VAL A 60 3.12 -1.22 -1.69
CA VAL A 60 2.43 -2.36 -1.11
C VAL A 60 1.89 -3.27 -2.21
N ASP A 61 1.63 -4.52 -1.87
CA ASP A 61 0.88 -5.47 -2.68
C ASP A 61 -0.33 -5.93 -1.87
N THR A 62 -1.41 -5.22 -2.04
CA THR A 62 -2.60 -5.29 -1.21
C THR A 62 -3.16 -6.70 -1.04
N PRO A 63 -3.39 -7.49 -2.11
CA PRO A 63 -3.99 -8.81 -1.97
C PRO A 63 -3.16 -9.80 -1.16
N TRP A 64 -1.85 -9.57 -1.11
CA TRP A 64 -0.90 -10.54 -0.57
C TRP A 64 -0.21 -10.07 0.71
N GLY A 65 -0.58 -8.90 1.25
CA GLY A 65 -0.02 -8.38 2.50
C GLY A 65 1.49 -8.13 2.43
N ARG A 66 2.01 -7.72 1.25
CA ARG A 66 3.44 -7.53 1.04
C ARG A 66 3.82 -6.07 0.92
N ILE A 67 5.01 -5.77 1.41
CA ILE A 67 5.68 -4.49 1.19
C ILE A 67 6.91 -4.76 0.33
N PHE A 68 7.02 -4.07 -0.80
CA PHE A 68 8.18 -4.12 -1.66
C PHE A 68 9.05 -2.88 -1.51
N ARG A 69 10.36 -3.07 -1.63
CA ARG A 69 11.33 -2.05 -1.96
C ARG A 69 11.84 -2.30 -3.38
N VAL A 70 11.91 -1.25 -4.17
CA VAL A 70 12.45 -1.29 -5.55
C VAL A 70 13.60 -0.30 -5.60
N ASP A 71 14.79 -0.79 -5.87
CA ASP A 71 15.98 0.06 -5.96
C ASP A 71 15.97 0.95 -7.23
N PRO A 72 16.86 1.95 -7.34
CA PRO A 72 16.92 2.79 -8.54
C PRO A 72 17.24 2.04 -9.84
N GLN A 73 17.67 0.78 -9.77
CA GLN A 73 17.91 -0.10 -10.91
C GLN A 73 16.69 -0.95 -11.27
N GLY A 74 15.60 -0.83 -10.50
CA GLY A 74 14.35 -1.56 -10.73
C GLY A 74 14.30 -2.97 -10.12
N ASN A 75 15.22 -3.32 -9.21
CA ASN A 75 15.21 -4.61 -8.54
C ASN A 75 14.25 -4.61 -7.35
N PHE A 76 13.39 -5.64 -7.29
CA PHE A 76 12.40 -5.80 -6.22
C PHE A 76 12.95 -6.64 -5.07
N GLU A 77 12.65 -6.21 -3.86
CA GLU A 77 12.87 -6.93 -2.60
C GLU A 77 11.59 -6.95 -1.78
N VAL A 78 11.27 -8.08 -1.16
CA VAL A 78 10.18 -8.19 -0.18
C VAL A 78 10.71 -7.73 1.17
N VAL A 79 10.24 -6.58 1.64
CA VAL A 79 10.63 -6.00 2.95
C VAL A 79 9.83 -6.64 4.09
N ALA A 80 8.54 -6.87 3.86
CA ALA A 80 7.65 -7.49 4.82
C ALA A 80 6.53 -8.27 4.11
N GLU A 81 6.06 -9.33 4.77
CA GLU A 81 4.85 -10.06 4.39
C GLU A 81 4.08 -10.41 5.67
N TYR A 82 2.76 -10.12 5.71
CA TYR A 82 1.94 -10.30 6.91
C TYR A 82 0.46 -10.50 6.55
N ASP A 83 -0.33 -10.96 7.51
CA ASP A 83 -1.78 -11.09 7.33
C ASP A 83 -2.46 -9.72 7.46
N GLY A 84 -2.42 -8.95 6.38
CA GLY A 84 -3.02 -7.65 6.24
C GLY A 84 -3.43 -7.37 4.80
N TRP A 85 -4.08 -6.22 4.61
CA TRP A 85 -4.43 -5.68 3.30
C TRP A 85 -3.89 -4.25 3.20
N PRO A 86 -2.55 -4.11 3.07
CA PRO A 86 -1.94 -2.79 2.96
C PRO A 86 -2.42 -2.05 1.72
N ASN A 87 -2.63 -0.74 1.85
CA ASN A 87 -3.03 0.10 0.74
C ASN A 87 -2.14 1.35 0.63
N GLY A 88 -2.42 2.42 1.36
CA GLY A 88 -1.55 3.59 1.35
C GLY A 88 -0.27 3.39 2.16
N LEU A 89 0.87 3.82 1.63
CA LEU A 89 2.17 3.79 2.30
C LEU A 89 2.80 5.18 2.27
N LYS A 90 3.36 5.62 3.38
CA LYS A 90 4.18 6.84 3.46
C LYS A 90 5.40 6.59 4.31
N ILE A 91 6.52 7.20 3.89
CA ILE A 91 7.76 7.20 4.65
C ILE A 91 7.90 8.56 5.31
N ASP A 92 8.10 8.57 6.63
CA ASP A 92 8.28 9.82 7.35
C ASP A 92 9.74 10.32 7.23
N ARG A 93 9.98 11.53 7.78
CA ARG A 93 11.32 12.14 7.75
C ARG A 93 12.39 11.36 8.53
N ASP A 94 11.99 10.47 9.41
CA ASP A 94 12.88 9.63 10.22
C ASP A 94 13.09 8.25 9.57
N GLY A 95 12.51 8.03 8.37
CA GLY A 95 12.64 6.79 7.61
C GLY A 95 11.66 5.69 8.05
N ARG A 96 10.69 5.99 8.95
CA ARG A 96 9.69 5.01 9.37
C ARG A 96 8.65 4.84 8.28
N ILE A 97 8.29 3.60 8.00
CA ILE A 97 7.28 3.25 7.00
C ILE A 97 5.94 3.09 7.72
N LEU A 98 4.98 3.95 7.38
CA LEU A 98 3.61 3.88 7.87
C LEU A 98 2.69 3.40 6.75
N VAL A 99 1.82 2.46 7.09
CA VAL A 99 0.89 1.84 6.14
C VAL A 99 -0.53 1.96 6.66
N ALA A 100 -1.44 2.42 5.79
CA ALA A 100 -2.87 2.30 6.00
C ALA A 100 -3.30 0.91 5.52
N ASP A 101 -3.77 0.10 6.45
CA ASP A 101 -4.14 -1.29 6.21
C ASP A 101 -5.64 -1.49 6.44
N TYR A 102 -6.31 -2.13 5.49
CA TYR A 102 -7.76 -2.38 5.56
C TYR A 102 -8.18 -3.24 6.75
N LYS A 103 -7.35 -4.24 7.13
CA LYS A 103 -7.65 -5.15 8.24
C LYS A 103 -7.20 -4.59 9.58
N LEU A 104 -6.02 -3.96 9.60
CA LEU A 104 -5.28 -3.69 10.83
C LEU A 104 -5.33 -2.22 11.27
N GLY A 105 -5.79 -1.31 10.41
CA GLY A 105 -5.75 0.13 10.66
C GLY A 105 -4.41 0.73 10.23
N ILE A 106 -3.78 1.52 11.06
CA ILE A 106 -2.46 2.09 10.77
C ILE A 106 -1.38 1.24 11.43
N VAL A 107 -0.45 0.76 10.61
CA VAL A 107 0.70 -0.02 11.07
C VAL A 107 2.01 0.67 10.71
N GLU A 108 3.06 0.37 11.45
CA GLU A 108 4.44 0.76 11.18
C GLU A 108 5.24 -0.49 10.80
N ILE A 109 6.02 -0.38 9.73
CA ILE A 109 6.92 -1.43 9.26
C ILE A 109 8.35 -1.01 9.55
N ASP A 110 9.10 -1.88 10.20
CA ASP A 110 10.55 -1.76 10.32
C ASP A 110 11.19 -2.37 9.05
N PRO A 111 11.80 -1.55 8.17
CA PRO A 111 12.35 -2.06 6.91
C PRO A 111 13.55 -2.99 7.08
N SER A 112 14.20 -2.97 8.24
CA SER A 112 15.39 -3.79 8.49
C SER A 112 15.04 -5.22 8.94
N SER A 113 13.93 -5.38 9.64
CA SER A 113 13.49 -6.66 10.20
C SER A 113 12.21 -7.21 9.58
N GLY A 114 11.49 -6.41 8.80
CA GLY A 114 10.15 -6.73 8.30
C GLY A 114 9.07 -6.75 9.39
N LYS A 115 9.40 -6.32 10.61
CA LYS A 115 8.47 -6.33 11.73
C LYS A 115 7.33 -5.35 11.51
N VAL A 116 6.11 -5.84 11.70
CA VAL A 116 4.87 -5.06 11.65
C VAL A 116 4.41 -4.74 13.06
N THR A 117 4.16 -3.47 13.35
CA THR A 117 3.70 -2.99 14.65
C THR A 117 2.44 -2.17 14.49
N SER A 118 1.38 -2.48 15.23
CA SER A 118 0.15 -1.69 15.21
C SER A 118 0.39 -0.32 15.84
N VAL A 119 0.04 0.73 15.11
CA VAL A 119 0.03 2.12 15.60
C VAL A 119 -1.34 2.47 16.14
N VAL A 120 -2.39 2.25 15.34
CA VAL A 120 -3.78 2.41 15.75
C VAL A 120 -4.68 1.54 14.90
N GLY A 121 -5.39 0.60 15.51
CA GLY A 121 -6.31 -0.33 14.83
C GLY A 121 -7.79 -0.05 15.14
N LYS A 122 -8.06 0.83 16.11
CA LYS A 122 -9.43 1.13 16.55
C LYS A 122 -9.52 2.50 17.18
N TYR A 123 -10.72 3.08 17.14
CA TYR A 123 -11.08 4.26 17.91
C TYR A 123 -12.13 3.89 18.94
N LYS A 124 -11.86 4.17 20.23
CA LYS A 124 -12.67 3.69 21.35
C LYS A 124 -12.82 2.16 21.30
N PHE A 125 -14.01 1.64 21.02
CA PHE A 125 -14.33 0.21 21.00
C PHE A 125 -14.56 -0.33 19.59
N GLU A 126 -14.49 0.53 18.55
CA GLU A 126 -14.75 0.15 17.17
C GLU A 126 -13.45 0.10 16.37
N GLY A 127 -13.23 -0.99 15.65
CA GLY A 127 -12.18 -1.10 14.63
C GLY A 127 -12.48 -0.22 13.43
N PHE A 128 -11.44 0.19 12.73
CA PHE A 128 -11.60 0.85 11.43
C PHE A 128 -12.21 -0.12 10.42
N LYS A 129 -12.87 0.43 9.41
CA LYS A 129 -13.69 -0.34 8.45
C LYS A 129 -13.04 -0.45 7.07
N GLY A 130 -11.80 -0.01 6.94
CA GLY A 130 -11.04 -0.06 5.70
C GLY A 130 -10.19 1.18 5.51
N CYS A 131 -9.06 1.25 6.25
CA CYS A 131 -8.10 2.33 6.05
C CYS A 131 -7.49 2.22 4.65
N ASN A 132 -7.55 3.31 3.87
CA ASN A 132 -7.14 3.28 2.46
C ASN A 132 -5.83 4.03 2.22
N ASP A 133 -5.78 5.32 2.51
CA ASP A 133 -4.56 6.12 2.32
C ASP A 133 -4.27 6.97 3.55
N LEU A 134 -3.03 7.47 3.63
CA LEU A 134 -2.60 8.36 4.71
C LEU A 134 -1.68 9.46 4.20
N VAL A 135 -1.61 10.53 4.97
CA VAL A 135 -0.67 11.64 4.75
C VAL A 135 -0.06 12.07 6.07
N ILE A 136 1.21 12.43 6.03
CA ILE A 136 1.96 12.94 7.19
C ILE A 136 2.15 14.45 7.01
N ALA A 137 1.53 15.24 7.88
CA ALA A 137 1.70 16.68 7.88
C ALA A 137 3.09 17.09 8.39
N ARG A 138 3.53 18.30 8.03
CA ARG A 138 4.81 18.86 8.52
C ARG A 138 4.88 18.98 10.05
N THR A 139 3.73 19.07 10.71
CA THR A 139 3.60 19.10 12.16
C THR A 139 3.76 17.75 12.84
N GLY A 140 3.86 16.65 12.05
CA GLY A 140 3.92 15.28 12.54
C GLY A 140 2.54 14.60 12.73
N TYR A 141 1.44 15.35 12.56
CA TYR A 141 0.11 14.75 12.54
C TYR A 141 -0.05 13.83 11.34
N ARG A 142 -0.77 12.73 11.56
CA ARG A 142 -1.09 11.74 10.53
C ARG A 142 -2.59 11.77 10.28
N TYR A 143 -2.97 11.95 9.02
CA TYR A 143 -4.36 11.90 8.59
C TYR A 143 -4.51 10.68 7.69
N PHE A 144 -5.60 9.96 7.85
CA PHE A 144 -5.89 8.79 7.02
C PHE A 144 -7.39 8.73 6.71
N THR A 145 -7.72 8.01 5.66
CA THR A 145 -9.11 7.75 5.26
C THR A 145 -9.54 6.38 5.77
N ASP A 146 -10.77 6.29 6.27
CA ASP A 146 -11.45 5.05 6.61
C ASP A 146 -12.75 4.99 5.81
N GLN A 147 -12.70 4.37 4.65
CA GLN A 147 -13.81 4.39 3.69
C GLN A 147 -14.92 3.38 3.98
N GLY A 148 -14.69 2.49 4.94
CA GLY A 148 -15.59 1.40 5.24
C GLY A 148 -15.55 0.23 4.23
N PRO A 149 -16.23 -0.87 4.52
CA PRO A 149 -16.28 -1.99 3.62
C PRO A 149 -16.97 -1.61 2.30
N PRO A 150 -16.61 -2.26 1.19
CA PRO A 150 -17.37 -2.13 -0.03
C PRO A 150 -18.84 -2.42 0.25
N ARG A 151 -19.74 -1.53 -0.14
CA ARG A 151 -21.17 -1.80 -0.01
C ARG A 151 -21.50 -2.93 -0.98
N LEU A 152 -21.85 -4.09 -0.45
CA LEU A 152 -22.53 -5.11 -1.23
C LEU A 152 -23.85 -4.48 -1.71
N ARG A 153 -23.93 -4.26 -3.01
CA ARG A 153 -25.18 -3.85 -3.69
C ARG A 153 -25.98 -5.07 -4.08
#